data_34a6d1c5acb1ff9c92a14a5db2328b83
#
_entry.id   34a6d1c5acb1ff9c92a14a5db2328b83
#
_cell.length_a   1.000
_cell.length_b   1.000
_cell.length_c   1.000
_cell.angle_alpha   90.00
_cell.angle_beta   90.00
_cell.angle_gamma   90.00
#
_symmetry.space_group_name_H-M   'P 1'
#
loop_
_entity.id
_entity.type
_entity.pdbx_description
1 polymer ?
#
loop_
_entity_poly.entity_id
_entity_poly.type
_entity_poly.pdbx_seq_one_letter_code
_entity_poly.pdbx_strand_id
1 'polypeptide(L)'
;LFPYTTLFRSIPVGWYPTNVKVVDKTILVTNGKGLSSKANPQGPNPTDQKEKVDRHAGDLNKPKEIQYIAGLFRGTLSFIPDPKPEELALYSRAVYRNTPYSKEKELQTEGEAGNPIPMKVGAPSPIKYVFYVIKENRTYDQVLGDVKQGNGDASLCLFGEKITPNQHKIVNEFALLDNFYVDAEVSADGHNWSMGAYATDYLEKTWPSS
;
A
#
# COMPACT_ATOMS: atom_id res chain seq x y z
N LEU A 1 -16.62 11.73 -4.35
CA LEU A 1 -16.02 12.97 -3.80
C LEU A 1 -17.13 13.96 -3.57
N PHE A 2 -17.55 14.09 -2.33
CA PHE A 2 -18.60 15.04 -1.97
C PHE A 2 -17.99 16.44 -1.89
N PRO A 3 -18.59 17.44 -2.57
CA PRO A 3 -18.16 18.81 -2.43
C PRO A 3 -18.32 19.23 -0.96
N TYR A 4 -17.46 20.13 -0.51
CA TYR A 4 -17.42 20.72 0.83
C TYR A 4 -18.80 21.07 1.38
N THR A 5 -19.53 20.06 1.82
CA THR A 5 -20.78 20.30 2.52
C THR A 5 -20.47 20.49 4.00
N THR A 6 -21.05 21.46 4.63
CA THR A 6 -20.97 21.72 6.07
C THR A 6 -21.43 20.53 6.92
N LEU A 7 -21.97 19.48 6.30
CA LEU A 7 -22.56 18.32 6.94
C LEU A 7 -21.55 17.18 7.24
N PHE A 8 -20.44 17.10 6.49
CA PHE A 8 -19.45 16.03 6.66
C PHE A 8 -18.13 16.55 7.18
N ARG A 9 -17.54 15.82 8.10
CA ARG A 9 -16.23 16.08 8.67
C ARG A 9 -15.43 14.78 8.65
N SER A 10 -14.10 14.90 8.55
CA SER A 10 -13.19 13.78 8.56
C SER A 10 -12.24 13.90 9.74
N ILE A 11 -11.97 12.79 10.41
CA ILE A 11 -11.05 12.71 11.53
C ILE A 11 -9.93 11.75 11.13
N PRO A 12 -8.65 12.16 11.19
CA PRO A 12 -7.55 11.25 10.91
C PRO A 12 -7.41 10.25 12.07
N VAL A 13 -7.27 8.98 11.73
CA VAL A 13 -7.07 7.88 12.68
C VAL A 13 -5.88 7.02 12.25
N GLY A 14 -5.65 5.89 12.90
CA GLY A 14 -4.63 4.93 12.50
C GLY A 14 -4.92 4.28 11.15
N TRP A 15 -3.97 3.51 10.66
CA TRP A 15 -4.09 2.86 9.36
C TRP A 15 -5.13 1.74 9.36
N TYR A 16 -5.91 1.70 8.31
CA TYR A 16 -6.95 0.71 8.08
C TYR A 16 -8.01 0.69 9.19
N PRO A 17 -8.84 1.73 9.29
CA PRO A 17 -9.92 1.75 10.26
C PRO A 17 -10.92 0.63 9.96
N THR A 18 -11.17 -0.23 10.95
CA THR A 18 -11.98 -1.45 10.81
C THR A 18 -13.34 -1.34 11.46
N ASN A 19 -13.46 -0.52 12.50
CA ASN A 19 -14.73 -0.30 13.18
C ASN A 19 -14.74 1.05 13.92
N VAL A 20 -15.93 1.60 14.11
CA VAL A 20 -16.18 2.80 14.89
C VAL A 20 -17.33 2.57 15.87
N LYS A 21 -17.15 3.01 17.11
CA LYS A 21 -18.19 2.97 18.15
C LYS A 21 -18.16 4.27 18.95
N VAL A 22 -19.33 4.75 19.31
CA VAL A 22 -19.46 5.88 20.24
C VAL A 22 -19.90 5.34 21.60
N VAL A 23 -19.14 5.66 22.63
CA VAL A 23 -19.42 5.31 24.01
C VAL A 23 -19.40 6.61 24.81
N ASP A 24 -20.51 6.94 25.42
CA ASP A 24 -20.74 8.25 26.07
C ASP A 24 -20.40 9.41 25.13
N LYS A 25 -19.35 10.16 25.43
CA LYS A 25 -18.84 11.28 24.62
C LYS A 25 -17.48 10.98 23.99
N THR A 26 -17.21 9.71 23.69
CA THR A 26 -15.93 9.31 23.09
C THR A 26 -16.19 8.46 21.86
N ILE A 27 -15.57 8.83 20.76
CA ILE A 27 -15.53 8.02 19.54
C ILE A 27 -14.33 7.09 19.65
N LEU A 28 -14.58 5.79 19.55
CA LEU A 28 -13.57 4.73 19.54
C LEU A 28 -13.42 4.22 18.12
N VAL A 29 -12.18 4.17 17.61
CA VAL A 29 -11.92 3.62 16.27
C VAL A 29 -10.82 2.57 16.37
N THR A 30 -11.15 1.34 15.96
CA THR A 30 -10.15 0.27 15.81
C THR A 30 -9.47 0.39 14.46
N ASN A 31 -8.15 0.20 14.42
CA ASN A 31 -7.33 0.28 13.21
C ASN A 31 -6.50 -0.99 13.09
N GLY A 32 -6.58 -1.69 11.96
CA GLY A 32 -6.02 -3.03 11.78
C GLY A 32 -4.52 -3.07 11.48
N LYS A 33 -3.92 -1.99 10.95
CA LYS A 33 -2.55 -2.00 10.41
C LYS A 33 -1.56 -1.08 11.13
N GLY A 34 -1.89 -0.58 12.31
CA GLY A 34 -0.99 0.26 13.10
C GLY A 34 -0.65 1.60 12.46
N LEU A 35 0.63 1.96 12.41
CA LEU A 35 1.10 3.29 12.03
C LEU A 35 2.10 3.30 10.88
N SER A 36 2.62 2.14 10.45
CA SER A 36 3.59 2.05 9.36
C SER A 36 3.68 0.62 8.81
N SER A 37 4.11 0.48 7.56
CA SER A 37 4.56 -0.80 7.01
C SER A 37 5.91 -1.21 7.58
N LYS A 38 6.18 -2.52 7.61
CA LYS A 38 7.44 -3.11 8.08
C LYS A 38 7.84 -4.27 7.17
N ALA A 39 9.13 -4.46 7.00
CA ALA A 39 9.66 -5.66 6.38
C ALA A 39 9.33 -6.92 7.20
N ASN A 40 9.29 -8.07 6.54
CA ASN A 40 9.17 -9.38 7.18
C ASN A 40 10.49 -10.18 7.02
N PRO A 41 11.56 -9.83 7.75
CA PRO A 41 12.89 -10.40 7.56
C PRO A 41 12.97 -11.89 7.94
N GLN A 42 12.04 -12.38 8.75
CA GLN A 42 11.93 -13.79 9.13
C GLN A 42 10.75 -14.49 8.42
N GLY A 43 10.33 -13.94 7.30
CA GLY A 43 9.34 -14.57 6.43
C GLY A 43 9.89 -15.81 5.74
N PRO A 44 8.99 -16.61 5.12
CA PRO A 44 9.40 -17.85 4.48
C PRO A 44 10.39 -17.61 3.33
N ASN A 45 11.40 -18.47 3.27
CA ASN A 45 12.35 -18.46 2.17
C ASN A 45 11.83 -19.36 1.03
N PRO A 46 11.44 -18.80 -0.13
CA PRO A 46 10.89 -19.59 -1.23
C PRO A 46 11.90 -20.53 -1.90
N THR A 47 13.19 -20.40 -1.59
CA THR A 47 14.25 -21.28 -2.10
C THR A 47 14.53 -22.45 -1.18
N ASP A 48 14.02 -22.45 0.05
CA ASP A 48 14.14 -23.57 0.98
C ASP A 48 12.88 -24.43 1.01
N GLN A 49 12.92 -25.55 0.30
CA GLN A 49 11.79 -26.51 0.22
C GLN A 49 11.48 -27.22 1.54
N LYS A 50 12.36 -27.13 2.54
CA LYS A 50 12.16 -27.76 3.86
C LYS A 50 11.40 -26.88 4.82
N GLU A 51 11.31 -25.58 4.55
CA GLU A 51 10.56 -24.65 5.38
C GLU A 51 9.07 -24.96 5.36
N LYS A 52 8.50 -25.09 6.56
CA LYS A 52 7.05 -25.24 6.76
C LYS A 52 6.54 -24.01 7.46
N VAL A 53 5.73 -23.23 6.78
CA VAL A 53 5.05 -22.06 7.38
C VAL A 53 3.82 -22.54 8.14
N ASP A 54 3.82 -22.35 9.46
CA ASP A 54 2.62 -22.55 10.26
C ASP A 54 1.68 -21.36 10.08
N ARG A 55 0.66 -21.54 9.28
CA ARG A 55 -0.37 -20.52 8.99
C ARG A 55 -1.40 -20.34 10.11
N HIS A 56 -1.44 -21.26 11.08
CA HIS A 56 -2.45 -21.28 12.14
C HIS A 56 -1.89 -20.89 13.51
N ALA A 57 -0.76 -20.29 13.52
CA ALA A 57 -0.06 -19.97 14.73
C ALA A 57 -0.79 -18.97 15.62
N GLY A 58 -1.49 -19.46 16.58
CA GLY A 58 -2.21 -18.68 17.58
C GLY A 58 -1.40 -18.16 18.76
N ASP A 59 -0.19 -18.66 19.00
CA ASP A 59 0.62 -18.22 20.15
C ASP A 59 1.60 -17.13 19.76
N LEU A 60 1.22 -15.89 20.01
CA LEU A 60 2.05 -14.70 19.78
C LEU A 60 3.29 -14.60 20.66
N ASN A 61 3.38 -15.44 21.71
CA ASN A 61 4.46 -15.39 22.70
C ASN A 61 5.61 -16.36 22.35
N LYS A 62 5.42 -17.25 21.39
CA LYS A 62 6.50 -18.13 20.93
C LYS A 62 7.18 -17.52 19.72
N PRO A 63 8.49 -17.21 19.79
CA PRO A 63 9.25 -16.85 18.61
C PRO A 63 9.17 -18.02 17.62
N LYS A 64 8.66 -17.76 16.43
CA LYS A 64 8.60 -18.72 15.33
C LYS A 64 9.85 -18.59 14.51
N GLU A 65 10.35 -19.71 14.05
CA GLU A 65 11.45 -19.74 13.11
C GLU A 65 11.08 -19.03 11.80
N ILE A 66 9.79 -19.10 11.40
CA ILE A 66 9.27 -18.47 10.19
C ILE A 66 8.06 -17.62 10.54
N GLN A 67 8.10 -16.36 10.20
CA GLN A 67 7.01 -15.41 10.43
C GLN A 67 6.05 -15.36 9.24
N TYR A 68 4.77 -15.56 9.49
CA TYR A 68 3.72 -15.24 8.53
C TYR A 68 3.38 -13.75 8.61
N ILE A 69 3.27 -13.08 7.44
CA ILE A 69 3.08 -11.62 7.37
C ILE A 69 1.87 -11.13 8.19
N ALA A 70 0.75 -11.83 8.16
CA ALA A 70 -0.43 -11.44 8.91
C ALA A 70 -0.24 -11.50 10.43
N GLY A 71 0.72 -12.29 10.92
CA GLY A 71 1.11 -12.33 12.34
C GLY A 71 1.90 -11.10 12.81
N LEU A 72 2.36 -10.26 11.90
CA LEU A 72 3.12 -9.03 12.20
C LEU A 72 2.21 -7.82 12.38
N PHE A 73 0.94 -7.91 12.03
CA PHE A 73 0.02 -6.80 12.15
C PHE A 73 -0.18 -6.40 13.61
N ARG A 74 -0.06 -5.11 13.87
CA ARG A 74 -0.29 -4.49 15.16
C ARG A 74 -1.38 -3.45 15.00
N GLY A 75 -2.58 -3.77 15.48
CA GLY A 75 -3.69 -2.82 15.50
C GLY A 75 -3.48 -1.70 16.52
N THR A 76 -4.24 -0.65 16.36
CA THR A 76 -4.32 0.46 17.32
C THR A 76 -5.78 0.75 17.64
N LEU A 77 -6.02 1.40 18.78
CA LEU A 77 -7.32 1.92 19.15
C LEU A 77 -7.20 3.44 19.34
N SER A 78 -7.94 4.19 18.53
CA SER A 78 -8.02 5.63 18.65
C SER A 78 -9.15 6.01 19.61
N PHE A 79 -8.84 6.85 20.59
CA PHE A 79 -9.79 7.45 21.50
C PHE A 79 -9.95 8.94 21.16
N ILE A 80 -11.12 9.34 20.74
CA ILE A 80 -11.40 10.70 20.31
C ILE A 80 -12.52 11.23 21.18
N PRO A 81 -12.21 12.07 22.20
CA PRO A 81 -13.23 12.75 22.98
C PRO A 81 -14.16 13.55 22.07
N ASP A 82 -15.42 13.73 22.45
CA ASP A 82 -16.42 14.45 21.67
C ASP A 82 -15.84 15.76 21.08
N PRO A 83 -15.53 15.77 19.76
CA PRO A 83 -14.75 16.85 19.20
C PRO A 83 -15.64 18.07 18.96
N LYS A 84 -15.12 19.24 19.34
CA LYS A 84 -15.79 20.52 19.07
C LYS A 84 -15.74 20.86 17.57
N PRO A 85 -16.64 21.72 17.07
CA PRO A 85 -16.67 22.12 15.67
C PRO A 85 -15.33 22.62 15.13
N GLU A 86 -14.56 23.35 15.93
CA GLU A 86 -13.24 23.89 15.59
C GLU A 86 -12.21 22.78 15.43
N GLU A 87 -12.25 21.77 16.31
CA GLU A 87 -11.38 20.59 16.25
C GLU A 87 -11.71 19.72 15.02
N LEU A 88 -12.99 19.52 14.73
CA LEU A 88 -13.44 18.83 13.51
C LEU A 88 -12.96 19.53 12.25
N ALA A 89 -12.94 20.86 12.25
CA ALA A 89 -12.41 21.63 11.13
C ALA A 89 -10.88 21.45 10.97
N LEU A 90 -10.16 21.36 12.08
CA LEU A 90 -8.71 21.07 12.08
C LEU A 90 -8.43 19.64 11.58
N TYR A 91 -9.15 18.66 12.08
CA TYR A 91 -9.04 17.27 11.65
C TYR A 91 -9.32 17.10 10.15
N SER A 92 -10.38 17.71 9.66
CA SER A 92 -10.72 17.67 8.24
C SER A 92 -9.61 18.28 7.38
N ARG A 93 -9.04 19.42 7.78
CA ARG A 93 -7.87 20.00 7.08
C ARG A 93 -6.66 19.08 7.09
N ALA A 94 -6.40 18.37 8.20
CA ALA A 94 -5.31 17.39 8.27
C ALA A 94 -5.53 16.23 7.30
N VAL A 95 -6.74 15.69 7.23
CA VAL A 95 -7.08 14.62 6.27
C VAL A 95 -6.86 15.08 4.84
N TYR A 96 -7.38 16.25 4.45
CA TYR A 96 -7.20 16.77 3.07
C TYR A 96 -5.75 17.08 2.74
N ARG A 97 -4.96 17.55 3.69
CA ARG A 97 -3.53 17.79 3.48
C ARG A 97 -2.74 16.49 3.32
N ASN A 98 -3.18 15.40 3.92
CA ASN A 98 -2.53 14.09 3.84
C ASN A 98 -2.91 13.29 2.59
N THR A 99 -3.82 13.79 1.77
CA THR A 99 -4.16 13.18 0.48
C THR A 99 -3.56 13.98 -0.68
N PRO A 100 -3.03 13.33 -1.73
CA PRO A 100 -2.55 14.00 -2.93
C PRO A 100 -3.70 14.53 -3.80
N TYR A 101 -4.93 14.12 -3.54
CA TYR A 101 -6.09 14.48 -4.36
C TYR A 101 -6.57 15.89 -4.10
N SER A 102 -6.70 16.67 -5.15
CA SER A 102 -7.43 17.92 -5.15
C SER A 102 -8.29 18.01 -6.41
N LYS A 103 -9.32 18.81 -6.38
CA LYS A 103 -10.21 18.97 -7.53
C LYS A 103 -9.49 19.56 -8.74
N GLU A 104 -8.51 20.41 -8.49
CA GLU A 104 -7.65 21.03 -9.51
C GLU A 104 -6.76 19.99 -10.20
N LYS A 105 -6.32 18.97 -9.47
CA LYS A 105 -5.44 17.90 -9.96
C LYS A 105 -6.18 16.72 -10.59
N GLU A 106 -7.51 16.66 -10.47
CA GLU A 106 -8.32 15.53 -10.94
C GLU A 106 -8.19 15.32 -12.46
N LEU A 107 -8.14 16.39 -13.23
CA LEU A 107 -8.07 16.36 -14.71
C LEU A 107 -6.74 16.85 -15.28
N GLN A 108 -5.82 17.25 -14.43
CA GLN A 108 -4.54 17.84 -14.82
C GLN A 108 -3.48 17.49 -13.79
N THR A 109 -2.29 17.19 -14.25
CA THR A 109 -1.09 16.99 -13.42
C THR A 109 0.02 17.95 -13.84
N GLU A 110 1.02 18.09 -12.98
CA GLU A 110 2.26 18.78 -13.30
C GLU A 110 3.25 17.78 -13.93
N GLY A 111 4.09 18.25 -14.83
CA GLY A 111 5.11 17.45 -15.48
C GLY A 111 6.09 18.32 -16.27
N GLU A 112 7.17 17.71 -16.71
CA GLU A 112 8.21 18.40 -17.49
C GLU A 112 7.75 18.64 -18.93
N ALA A 113 8.22 19.75 -19.51
CA ALA A 113 7.97 20.06 -20.91
C ALA A 113 8.58 18.98 -21.81
N GLY A 114 7.81 18.50 -22.80
CA GLY A 114 8.24 17.43 -23.70
C GLY A 114 7.97 16.01 -23.18
N ASN A 115 7.40 15.85 -21.99
CA ASN A 115 6.98 14.54 -21.51
C ASN A 115 5.90 13.96 -22.45
N PRO A 116 6.09 12.72 -22.95
CA PRO A 116 5.12 12.09 -23.85
C PRO A 116 3.80 11.71 -23.14
N ILE A 117 3.81 11.67 -21.82
CA ILE A 117 2.59 11.45 -21.03
C ILE A 117 1.86 12.79 -20.91
N PRO A 118 0.60 12.89 -21.36
CA PRO A 118 -0.14 14.15 -21.31
C PRO A 118 -0.38 14.63 -19.87
N MET A 119 -0.17 15.89 -19.61
CA MET A 119 -0.43 16.53 -18.33
C MET A 119 -1.92 16.85 -18.10
N LYS A 120 -2.73 16.74 -19.14
CA LYS A 120 -4.18 17.01 -19.07
C LYS A 120 -4.96 15.86 -19.67
N VAL A 121 -6.03 15.46 -19.02
CA VAL A 121 -6.95 14.42 -19.51
C VAL A 121 -7.51 14.82 -20.89
N GLY A 122 -7.46 13.88 -21.84
CA GLY A 122 -7.90 14.09 -23.22
C GLY A 122 -6.92 14.81 -24.14
N ALA A 123 -5.76 15.24 -23.64
CA ALA A 123 -4.72 15.80 -24.51
C ALA A 123 -4.04 14.69 -25.35
N PRO A 124 -3.58 15.00 -26.56
CA PRO A 124 -2.95 14.02 -27.44
C PRO A 124 -1.62 13.53 -26.86
N SER A 125 -1.31 12.24 -27.07
CA SER A 125 -0.02 11.64 -26.74
C SER A 125 0.59 10.98 -27.96
N PRO A 126 1.93 11.02 -28.14
CA PRO A 126 2.62 10.25 -29.16
C PRO A 126 2.66 8.75 -28.84
N ILE A 127 2.38 8.34 -27.60
CA ILE A 127 2.36 6.95 -27.17
C ILE A 127 1.14 6.27 -27.77
N LYS A 128 1.37 5.24 -28.60
CA LYS A 128 0.32 4.47 -29.28
C LYS A 128 0.09 3.10 -28.62
N TYR A 129 1.12 2.55 -28.02
CA TYR A 129 1.10 1.21 -27.44
C TYR A 129 1.74 1.23 -26.06
N VAL A 130 1.16 0.48 -25.12
CA VAL A 130 1.69 0.28 -23.77
C VAL A 130 1.81 -1.21 -23.52
N PHE A 131 2.99 -1.66 -23.14
CA PHE A 131 3.22 -3.02 -22.65
C PHE A 131 3.27 -2.98 -21.13
N TYR A 132 2.24 -3.51 -20.50
CA TYR A 132 2.15 -3.62 -19.05
C TYR A 132 2.52 -5.04 -18.63
N VAL A 133 3.68 -5.22 -18.02
CA VAL A 133 4.20 -6.52 -17.62
C VAL A 133 4.14 -6.65 -16.11
N ILE A 134 3.29 -7.54 -15.62
CA ILE A 134 3.22 -7.89 -14.20
C ILE A 134 4.19 -9.04 -13.95
N LYS A 135 5.29 -8.75 -13.25
CA LYS A 135 6.33 -9.73 -12.91
C LYS A 135 6.21 -10.07 -11.42
N GLU A 136 5.53 -11.16 -11.13
CA GLU A 136 5.33 -11.61 -9.77
C GLU A 136 5.94 -13.01 -9.54
N ASN A 137 5.95 -13.57 -8.39
CA ASN A 137 5.33 -13.14 -7.15
C ASN A 137 6.42 -13.03 -6.09
N ARG A 138 7.12 -11.90 -6.02
CA ARG A 138 8.23 -11.65 -5.10
C ARG A 138 8.20 -10.19 -4.65
N THR A 139 8.70 -9.94 -3.43
CA THR A 139 8.86 -8.59 -2.92
C THR A 139 10.01 -7.86 -3.61
N TYR A 140 10.03 -6.53 -3.50
CA TYR A 140 11.11 -5.70 -4.01
C TYR A 140 12.47 -6.17 -3.50
N ASP A 141 12.63 -6.32 -2.20
CA ASP A 141 13.92 -6.71 -1.59
C ASP A 141 14.39 -8.09 -2.03
N GLN A 142 13.50 -9.04 -2.28
CA GLN A 142 13.89 -10.37 -2.74
C GLN A 142 14.52 -10.38 -4.13
N VAL A 143 14.24 -9.36 -4.95
CA VAL A 143 14.74 -9.28 -6.34
C VAL A 143 15.71 -8.12 -6.53
N LEU A 144 15.41 -6.96 -5.98
CA LEU A 144 16.14 -5.70 -6.20
C LEU A 144 16.74 -5.12 -4.92
N GLY A 145 16.74 -5.88 -3.82
CA GLY A 145 17.31 -5.44 -2.55
C GLY A 145 18.81 -5.12 -2.60
N ASP A 146 19.54 -5.69 -3.57
CA ASP A 146 20.97 -5.46 -3.82
C ASP A 146 21.26 -4.25 -4.73
N VAL A 147 20.22 -3.58 -5.25
CA VAL A 147 20.37 -2.38 -6.11
C VAL A 147 20.76 -1.17 -5.26
N LYS A 148 21.96 -0.65 -5.47
CA LYS A 148 22.59 0.36 -4.61
C LYS A 148 21.89 1.71 -4.58
N GLN A 149 21.23 2.11 -5.66
CA GLN A 149 20.50 3.37 -5.75
C GLN A 149 19.09 3.30 -5.17
N GLY A 150 18.60 2.10 -4.85
CA GLY A 150 17.29 1.89 -4.25
C GLY A 150 17.33 1.87 -2.72
N ASN A 151 16.17 2.00 -2.11
CA ASN A 151 15.98 1.92 -0.66
C ASN A 151 15.64 0.47 -0.24
N GLY A 152 16.43 -0.51 -0.72
CA GLY A 152 16.25 -1.92 -0.44
C GLY A 152 17.17 -2.46 0.66
N ASP A 153 16.86 -3.66 1.15
CA ASP A 153 17.68 -4.42 2.07
C ASP A 153 18.31 -5.62 1.33
N ALA A 154 19.62 -5.50 1.08
CA ALA A 154 20.38 -6.54 0.38
C ALA A 154 20.40 -7.89 1.13
N SER A 155 20.21 -7.89 2.46
CA SER A 155 20.16 -9.12 3.25
C SER A 155 18.93 -9.98 2.96
N LEU A 156 17.87 -9.38 2.39
CA LEU A 156 16.64 -10.05 1.98
C LEU A 156 16.66 -10.49 0.50
N CYS A 157 17.72 -10.16 -0.24
CA CYS A 157 17.80 -10.44 -1.67
C CYS A 157 18.08 -11.92 -1.94
N LEU A 158 17.12 -12.60 -2.56
CA LEU A 158 17.21 -14.01 -2.94
C LEU A 158 17.55 -14.21 -4.42
N PHE A 159 17.12 -13.29 -5.26
CA PHE A 159 17.21 -13.36 -6.71
C PHE A 159 17.92 -12.12 -7.27
N GLY A 160 19.13 -11.84 -6.77
CA GLY A 160 19.93 -10.68 -7.15
C GLY A 160 20.37 -10.68 -8.61
N GLU A 161 21.24 -9.73 -8.97
CA GLU A 161 21.62 -9.43 -10.36
C GLU A 161 22.07 -10.66 -11.19
N LYS A 162 22.76 -11.63 -10.54
CA LYS A 162 23.20 -12.86 -11.23
C LYS A 162 22.05 -13.73 -11.74
N ILE A 163 20.89 -13.67 -11.06
CA ILE A 163 19.69 -14.47 -11.40
C ILE A 163 18.72 -13.63 -12.23
N THR A 164 18.65 -12.33 -11.95
CA THR A 164 17.72 -11.40 -12.58
C THR A 164 18.44 -10.24 -13.32
N PRO A 165 19.38 -10.55 -14.25
CA PRO A 165 20.21 -9.50 -14.88
C PRO A 165 19.39 -8.51 -15.71
N ASN A 166 18.30 -8.95 -16.35
CA ASN A 166 17.48 -8.06 -17.16
C ASN A 166 16.66 -7.08 -16.30
N GLN A 167 16.14 -7.52 -15.15
CA GLN A 167 15.45 -6.65 -14.22
C GLN A 167 16.40 -5.58 -13.69
N HIS A 168 17.60 -5.98 -13.27
CA HIS A 168 18.64 -5.06 -12.83
C HIS A 168 19.05 -4.07 -13.93
N LYS A 169 19.21 -4.54 -15.16
CA LYS A 169 19.50 -3.67 -16.30
C LYS A 169 18.41 -2.62 -16.50
N ILE A 170 17.14 -3.01 -16.48
CA ILE A 170 16.00 -2.10 -16.67
C ILE A 170 15.98 -1.02 -15.59
N VAL A 171 16.12 -1.38 -14.31
CA VAL A 171 16.07 -0.40 -13.21
C VAL A 171 17.30 0.50 -13.15
N ASN A 172 18.43 0.07 -13.72
CA ASN A 172 19.63 0.87 -13.83
C ASN A 172 19.60 1.84 -15.03
N GLU A 173 18.90 1.49 -16.11
CA GLU A 173 18.83 2.29 -17.34
C GLU A 173 17.61 3.22 -17.38
N PHE A 174 16.54 2.90 -16.63
CA PHE A 174 15.25 3.62 -16.65
C PHE A 174 14.84 4.07 -15.25
N ALA A 175 13.54 4.20 -15.00
CA ALA A 175 13.02 4.61 -13.71
C ALA A 175 12.91 3.42 -12.74
N LEU A 176 13.42 3.61 -11.52
CA LEU A 176 13.27 2.70 -10.39
C LEU A 176 12.27 3.30 -9.40
N LEU A 177 11.19 2.56 -9.09
CA LEU A 177 10.21 2.93 -8.08
C LEU A 177 10.41 2.01 -6.86
N ASP A 178 11.34 2.35 -5.99
CA ASP A 178 11.81 1.54 -4.87
C ASP A 178 10.93 1.61 -3.60
N ASN A 179 10.01 2.54 -3.56
CA ASN A 179 9.03 2.70 -2.47
C ASN A 179 7.59 2.58 -3.00
N PHE A 180 7.37 1.70 -3.97
CA PHE A 180 6.05 1.39 -4.50
C PHE A 180 5.38 0.32 -3.62
N TYR A 181 4.46 0.73 -2.78
CA TYR A 181 3.78 -0.15 -1.83
C TYR A 181 2.56 -0.82 -2.46
N VAL A 182 2.29 -2.04 -2.00
CA VAL A 182 1.04 -2.73 -2.35
C VAL A 182 -0.15 -2.04 -1.68
N ASP A 183 -1.28 -2.09 -2.31
CA ASP A 183 -2.55 -1.57 -1.82
C ASP A 183 -3.22 -2.49 -0.79
N ALA A 184 -2.96 -3.82 -0.91
CA ALA A 184 -3.46 -4.84 0.00
C ALA A 184 -2.53 -6.06 0.06
N GLU A 185 -2.79 -7.01 0.98
CA GLU A 185 -1.94 -8.18 1.22
C GLU A 185 -2.17 -9.33 0.26
N VAL A 186 -3.27 -9.33 -0.48
CA VAL A 186 -3.65 -10.43 -1.37
C VAL A 186 -3.50 -10.08 -2.84
N SER A 187 -3.09 -11.05 -3.65
CA SER A 187 -2.87 -10.87 -5.09
C SER A 187 -4.13 -10.41 -5.84
N ALA A 188 -5.31 -10.86 -5.41
CA ALA A 188 -6.57 -10.46 -6.03
C ALA A 188 -6.74 -8.93 -6.04
N ASP A 189 -6.44 -8.26 -4.93
CA ASP A 189 -6.54 -6.81 -4.82
C ASP A 189 -5.50 -6.13 -5.73
N GLY A 190 -4.25 -6.57 -5.68
CA GLY A 190 -3.17 -6.02 -6.51
C GLY A 190 -3.47 -6.12 -8.01
N HIS A 191 -3.99 -7.26 -8.49
CA HIS A 191 -4.39 -7.42 -9.88
C HIS A 191 -5.57 -6.51 -10.27
N ASN A 192 -6.59 -6.41 -9.41
CA ASN A 192 -7.72 -5.52 -9.67
C ASN A 192 -7.31 -4.05 -9.71
N TRP A 193 -6.51 -3.61 -8.76
CA TRP A 193 -6.00 -2.24 -8.73
C TRP A 193 -5.11 -1.92 -9.94
N SER A 194 -4.21 -2.82 -10.31
CA SER A 194 -3.30 -2.59 -11.42
C SER A 194 -3.98 -2.59 -12.78
N MET A 195 -5.02 -3.41 -12.98
CA MET A 195 -5.72 -3.55 -14.25
C MET A 195 -6.99 -2.73 -14.35
N GLY A 196 -7.66 -2.45 -13.25
CA GLY A 196 -8.92 -1.73 -13.19
C GLY A 196 -8.89 -0.45 -12.35
N ALA A 197 -7.75 -0.15 -11.71
CA ALA A 197 -7.57 0.96 -10.77
C ALA A 197 -8.58 0.95 -9.60
N TYR A 198 -9.16 -0.22 -9.30
CA TYR A 198 -10.21 -0.34 -8.30
C TYR A 198 -10.41 -1.81 -7.88
N ALA A 199 -10.59 -2.06 -6.58
CA ALA A 199 -11.13 -3.30 -6.05
C ALA A 199 -12.50 -3.01 -5.39
N THR A 200 -13.54 -3.76 -5.79
CA THR A 200 -14.89 -3.55 -5.26
C THR A 200 -15.06 -4.20 -3.89
N ASP A 201 -16.02 -3.74 -3.10
CA ASP A 201 -16.37 -4.38 -1.83
C ASP A 201 -16.91 -5.81 -2.03
N TYR A 202 -17.49 -6.08 -3.18
CA TYR A 202 -17.89 -7.43 -3.58
C TYR A 202 -16.67 -8.35 -3.67
N LEU A 203 -15.61 -7.92 -4.35
CA LEU A 203 -14.37 -8.68 -4.46
C LEU A 203 -13.77 -8.93 -3.08
N GLU A 204 -13.64 -7.89 -2.26
CA GLU A 204 -13.09 -7.97 -0.90
C GLU A 204 -13.83 -8.98 0.00
N LYS A 205 -15.13 -9.13 -0.21
CA LYS A 205 -15.98 -10.04 0.58
C LYS A 205 -16.00 -11.47 0.03
N THR A 206 -15.81 -11.66 -1.26
CA THR A 206 -16.07 -12.97 -1.91
C THR A 206 -14.82 -13.74 -2.25
N TRP A 207 -13.69 -13.09 -2.56
CA TRP A 207 -12.45 -13.78 -2.94
C TRP A 207 -11.96 -14.82 -1.90
N PRO A 208 -12.14 -14.64 -0.55
CA PRO A 208 -11.66 -15.64 0.42
C PRO A 208 -12.41 -16.98 0.37
N SER A 209 -13.56 -17.01 -0.31
CA SER A 209 -14.40 -18.21 -0.41
C SER A 209 -14.44 -18.83 -1.81
N SER A 210 -13.64 -18.30 -2.74
CA SER A 210 -13.56 -18.76 -4.13
C SER A 210 -12.47 -19.80 -4.35
#